data_240329e12b42bb6c14f7db3a12210af0
#
_entry.id   240329e12b42bb6c14f7db3a12210af0
#
_cell.length_a   1.000
_cell.length_b   1.000
_cell.length_c   1.000
_cell.angle_alpha   90.00
_cell.angle_beta   90.00
_cell.angle_gamma   90.00
#
_symmetry.space_group_name_H-M   'P 1'
#
loop_
_entity.id
_entity.type
_entity.pdbx_description
1 polymer ?
#
loop_
_entity_poly.entity_id
_entity_poly.type
_entity_poly.pdbx_seq_one_letter_code
_entity_poly.pdbx_strand_id
1 'polypeptide(L)'
;MNVLELSEQEIVRRQSLQELRDLGIDPYPAAEYPTDAFSIDIRENFKDDEQREVCIAGRMMTRRVMGKASFMELQDSKGRIQVYVTRDDICPDENKELYNTVFKRLLDIGDFVGVRGFVFRTQTGEISVHAKELTLLSKSIKPLPIVKYKDGVAYDKFDDPELRFRQRYVDLVVNEGIKETFLKRAKVISTMRQFFDEAGYTEVETPTLQSIAGGATARPFVTHFNALNQEMFLRIATELYLKRLIVGGFEGVYEIGKNFRNEGMDRTHNPEFTLMELYVQYKDYNWMMSFTERLLETICVAVNGKPESVVDGQVISFKAPYRRLPILDAIKEKTGYDLDGKTEEEIRQVCKELKLDIDETMGKGKLIDEIFGEFCEGQFIQPTFITDYPVEMSPLTKMHRSKPGLTERFELMVNGKELANAYSELNDPIDQEERFVEQMKLADKGDDEAMIIDKDFLRSLQYGMPPTSGIGIGIDRLVMLMTGQTAIQEVLLFPQMRPEKSIPKSTTAEWQALGVPAEWVSVFNKAGYNLISDIKEVKAQKLQMDVCNVNKKYKLGYENPKVDAFQAWIDKANEG
;
A
#
# COMPACT_ATOMS: atom_id res chain seq x y z
N MET A 1 -21.85 -15.94 15.66
CA MET A 1 -21.89 -15.11 14.43
C MET A 1 -23.32 -15.09 13.94
N ASN A 2 -23.88 -13.92 13.69
CA ASN A 2 -25.27 -13.77 13.26
C ASN A 2 -25.42 -14.24 11.80
N VAL A 3 -26.28 -15.24 11.56
CA VAL A 3 -26.50 -15.82 10.21
C VAL A 3 -26.97 -14.75 9.21
N LEU A 4 -27.64 -13.71 9.69
CA LEU A 4 -28.12 -12.60 8.86
C LEU A 4 -26.98 -11.71 8.29
N GLU A 5 -25.77 -11.78 8.85
CA GLU A 5 -24.59 -11.09 8.32
C GLU A 5 -23.94 -11.83 7.16
N LEU A 6 -24.29 -13.10 6.96
CA LEU A 6 -23.72 -13.96 5.92
C LEU A 6 -24.50 -13.84 4.60
N SER A 7 -23.79 -14.03 3.49
CA SER A 7 -24.40 -14.29 2.19
C SER A 7 -24.91 -15.74 2.11
N GLU A 8 -25.78 -16.02 1.15
CA GLU A 8 -26.24 -17.40 0.91
C GLU A 8 -25.10 -18.38 0.63
N GLN A 9 -24.12 -17.94 -0.17
CA GLN A 9 -22.95 -18.75 -0.50
C GLN A 9 -22.10 -19.03 0.75
N GLU A 10 -21.96 -18.08 1.66
CA GLU A 10 -21.24 -18.30 2.92
C GLU A 10 -21.96 -19.30 3.81
N ILE A 11 -23.29 -19.30 3.83
CA ILE A 11 -24.08 -20.30 4.56
C ILE A 11 -23.88 -21.70 3.98
N VAL A 12 -24.01 -21.84 2.65
CA VAL A 12 -23.78 -23.12 1.97
C VAL A 12 -22.37 -23.66 2.21
N ARG A 13 -21.35 -22.82 2.10
CA ARG A 13 -19.97 -23.21 2.35
C ARG A 13 -19.71 -23.64 3.79
N ARG A 14 -20.39 -23.04 4.77
CA ARG A 14 -20.33 -23.46 6.17
C ARG A 14 -21.03 -24.80 6.40
N GLN A 15 -22.09 -25.09 5.66
CA GLN A 15 -22.73 -26.39 5.66
C GLN A 15 -21.77 -27.45 5.06
N SER A 16 -21.18 -27.17 3.89
CA SER A 16 -20.14 -28.03 3.29
C SER A 16 -18.97 -28.27 4.23
N LEU A 17 -18.53 -27.25 4.97
CA LEU A 17 -17.48 -27.38 5.99
C LEU A 17 -17.88 -28.38 7.08
N GLN A 18 -19.12 -28.32 7.56
CA GLN A 18 -19.61 -29.27 8.57
C GLN A 18 -19.73 -30.69 8.01
N GLU A 19 -20.27 -30.84 6.79
CA GLU A 19 -20.36 -32.14 6.12
C GLU A 19 -18.98 -32.78 5.93
N LEU A 20 -17.94 -32.02 5.59
CA LEU A 20 -16.55 -32.52 5.51
C LEU A 20 -16.06 -33.09 6.85
N ARG A 21 -16.33 -32.39 7.95
CA ARG A 21 -16.00 -32.86 9.30
C ARG A 21 -16.75 -34.14 9.69
N ASP A 22 -18.03 -34.20 9.33
CA ASP A 22 -18.88 -35.35 9.60
C ASP A 22 -18.39 -36.62 8.81
N LEU A 23 -17.76 -36.40 7.65
CA LEU A 23 -17.07 -37.44 6.87
C LEU A 23 -15.67 -37.79 7.41
N GLY A 24 -15.22 -37.17 8.51
CA GLY A 24 -13.89 -37.39 9.08
C GLY A 24 -12.75 -36.74 8.30
N ILE A 25 -13.06 -35.82 7.40
CA ILE A 25 -12.07 -35.06 6.64
C ILE A 25 -11.77 -33.76 7.41
N ASP A 26 -10.49 -33.58 7.80
CA ASP A 26 -10.05 -32.31 8.37
C ASP A 26 -9.98 -31.25 7.26
N PRO A 27 -10.81 -30.18 7.34
CA PRO A 27 -10.80 -29.15 6.31
C PRO A 27 -9.65 -28.15 6.44
N TYR A 28 -8.83 -28.25 7.49
CA TYR A 28 -7.69 -27.38 7.77
C TYR A 28 -6.51 -28.17 8.36
N PRO A 29 -5.97 -29.18 7.64
CA PRO A 29 -4.90 -30.02 8.16
C PRO A 29 -3.64 -29.19 8.47
N ALA A 30 -3.01 -29.49 9.59
CA ALA A 30 -1.76 -28.86 10.00
C ALA A 30 -0.50 -29.52 9.41
N ALA A 31 -0.65 -30.71 8.80
CA ALA A 31 0.47 -31.46 8.25
C ALA A 31 1.09 -30.74 7.04
N GLU A 32 2.41 -30.87 6.89
CA GLU A 32 3.12 -30.44 5.68
C GLU A 32 2.56 -31.18 4.46
N TYR A 33 2.39 -30.44 3.36
CA TYR A 33 2.08 -31.00 2.06
C TYR A 33 3.30 -30.84 1.15
N PRO A 34 4.01 -31.93 0.81
CA PRO A 34 5.31 -31.86 0.15
C PRO A 34 5.16 -31.58 -1.36
N THR A 35 5.17 -30.31 -1.75
CA THR A 35 5.18 -29.90 -3.16
C THR A 35 6.59 -29.99 -3.74
N ASP A 36 6.70 -30.48 -4.99
CA ASP A 36 7.96 -30.64 -5.72
C ASP A 36 8.01 -29.86 -7.04
N ALA A 37 6.89 -29.26 -7.45
CA ALA A 37 6.80 -28.51 -8.71
C ALA A 37 5.81 -27.34 -8.61
N PHE A 38 6.02 -26.34 -9.48
CA PHE A 38 5.10 -25.21 -9.67
C PHE A 38 4.55 -25.20 -11.11
N SER A 39 3.41 -24.54 -11.27
CA SER A 39 2.68 -24.42 -12.55
C SER A 39 3.55 -23.98 -13.73
N ILE A 40 4.39 -22.95 -13.52
CA ILE A 40 5.27 -22.43 -14.57
C ILE A 40 6.39 -23.43 -14.89
N ASP A 41 7.00 -24.04 -13.88
CA ASP A 41 8.09 -25.01 -14.05
C ASP A 41 7.62 -26.24 -14.83
N ILE A 42 6.37 -26.66 -14.60
CA ILE A 42 5.75 -27.77 -15.33
C ILE A 42 5.56 -27.40 -16.80
N ARG A 43 5.07 -26.21 -17.11
CA ARG A 43 4.83 -25.76 -18.49
C ARG A 43 6.11 -25.56 -19.27
N GLU A 44 7.12 -24.92 -18.66
CA GLU A 44 8.39 -24.59 -19.32
C GLU A 44 9.26 -25.82 -19.55
N ASN A 45 9.18 -26.84 -18.68
CA ASN A 45 10.01 -28.04 -18.72
C ASN A 45 9.24 -29.27 -19.20
N PHE A 46 8.07 -29.11 -19.83
CA PHE A 46 7.28 -30.23 -20.35
C PHE A 46 7.97 -30.90 -21.55
N LYS A 47 7.96 -32.24 -21.56
CA LYS A 47 8.40 -33.07 -22.68
C LYS A 47 7.34 -34.13 -22.96
N ASP A 48 6.97 -34.29 -24.23
CA ASP A 48 5.90 -35.22 -24.64
C ASP A 48 6.27 -36.70 -24.48
N ASP A 49 7.56 -37.03 -24.42
CA ASP A 49 8.11 -38.36 -24.31
C ASP A 49 8.51 -38.76 -22.88
N GLU A 50 8.29 -37.88 -21.89
CA GLU A 50 8.66 -38.10 -20.50
C GLU A 50 7.43 -38.03 -19.59
N GLN A 51 7.11 -39.13 -18.92
CA GLN A 51 6.09 -39.14 -17.86
C GLN A 51 6.70 -38.62 -16.57
N ARG A 52 6.44 -37.36 -16.24
CA ARG A 52 6.89 -36.71 -15.03
C ARG A 52 5.81 -36.76 -13.94
N GLU A 53 6.09 -37.47 -12.85
CA GLU A 53 5.27 -37.41 -11.64
C GLU A 53 5.51 -36.08 -10.92
N VAL A 54 4.45 -35.51 -10.35
CA VAL A 54 4.50 -34.26 -9.64
C VAL A 54 3.56 -34.25 -8.43
N CYS A 55 3.96 -33.48 -7.41
CA CYS A 55 3.13 -33.14 -6.27
C CYS A 55 2.97 -31.62 -6.22
N ILE A 56 1.78 -31.13 -6.52
CA ILE A 56 1.47 -29.70 -6.59
C ILE A 56 0.38 -29.32 -5.59
N ALA A 57 0.36 -28.07 -5.18
CA ALA A 57 -0.72 -27.51 -4.39
C ALA A 57 -1.06 -26.10 -4.86
N GLY A 58 -2.33 -25.73 -4.72
CA GLY A 58 -2.78 -24.41 -5.13
C GLY A 58 -4.23 -24.15 -4.77
N ARG A 59 -4.65 -22.91 -5.04
CA ARG A 59 -6.05 -22.50 -4.90
C ARG A 59 -6.84 -22.91 -6.14
N MET A 60 -7.95 -23.59 -5.96
CA MET A 60 -8.88 -23.94 -7.02
C MET A 60 -9.61 -22.69 -7.53
N MET A 61 -9.32 -22.28 -8.75
CA MET A 61 -9.88 -21.05 -9.36
C MET A 61 -11.06 -21.35 -10.27
N THR A 62 -11.07 -22.52 -10.93
CA THR A 62 -12.20 -22.99 -11.74
C THR A 62 -12.43 -24.47 -11.52
N ARG A 63 -13.66 -24.92 -11.78
CA ARG A 63 -14.01 -26.35 -11.79
C ARG A 63 -15.11 -26.61 -12.83
N ARG A 64 -14.87 -27.58 -13.70
CA ARG A 64 -15.82 -28.04 -14.72
C ARG A 64 -16.03 -29.56 -14.62
N VAL A 65 -17.20 -29.94 -14.16
CA VAL A 65 -17.59 -31.34 -13.96
C VAL A 65 -18.26 -31.88 -15.22
N MET A 66 -17.74 -33.01 -15.77
CA MET A 66 -18.28 -33.69 -16.96
C MET A 66 -18.48 -35.19 -16.66
N GLY A 67 -19.49 -35.51 -15.84
CA GLY A 67 -19.80 -36.89 -15.47
C GLY A 67 -18.76 -37.52 -14.55
N LYS A 68 -17.98 -38.48 -15.08
CA LYS A 68 -16.91 -39.20 -14.35
C LYS A 68 -15.54 -38.53 -14.45
N ALA A 69 -15.41 -37.54 -15.32
CA ALA A 69 -14.20 -36.77 -15.52
C ALA A 69 -14.48 -35.27 -15.23
N SER A 70 -13.46 -34.54 -14.84
CA SER A 70 -13.56 -33.12 -14.54
C SER A 70 -12.24 -32.43 -14.84
N PHE A 71 -12.33 -31.12 -15.02
CA PHE A 71 -11.17 -30.27 -15.05
C PHE A 71 -11.30 -29.24 -13.92
N MET A 72 -10.19 -28.89 -13.31
CA MET A 72 -10.05 -27.73 -12.43
C MET A 72 -8.78 -26.98 -12.79
N GLU A 73 -8.74 -25.71 -12.44
CA GLU A 73 -7.53 -24.89 -12.57
C GLU A 73 -7.02 -24.56 -11.17
N LEU A 74 -5.75 -24.87 -10.92
CA LEU A 74 -5.05 -24.50 -9.68
C LEU A 74 -4.17 -23.29 -9.92
N GLN A 75 -4.25 -22.32 -9.01
CA GLN A 75 -3.36 -21.18 -8.93
C GLN A 75 -2.39 -21.37 -7.77
N ASP A 76 -1.11 -21.45 -8.10
CA ASP A 76 -0.01 -21.49 -7.13
C ASP A 76 0.71 -20.12 -7.02
N SER A 77 1.90 -20.11 -6.42
CA SER A 77 2.68 -18.86 -6.26
C SER A 77 3.31 -18.34 -7.56
N LYS A 78 3.37 -19.16 -8.62
CA LYS A 78 4.03 -18.87 -9.90
C LYS A 78 3.04 -18.65 -11.05
N GLY A 79 1.86 -19.25 -10.97
CA GLY A 79 0.87 -19.12 -12.05
C GLY A 79 -0.31 -20.07 -11.88
N ARG A 80 -0.87 -20.52 -13.00
CA ARG A 80 -2.02 -21.44 -13.03
C ARG A 80 -1.72 -22.66 -13.87
N ILE A 81 -2.28 -23.79 -13.48
CA ILE A 81 -2.18 -25.04 -14.23
C ILE A 81 -3.51 -25.78 -14.21
N GLN A 82 -3.85 -26.39 -15.34
CA GLN A 82 -5.02 -27.25 -15.45
C GLN A 82 -4.74 -28.61 -14.81
N VAL A 83 -5.71 -29.10 -14.06
CA VAL A 83 -5.69 -30.45 -13.48
C VAL A 83 -6.87 -31.23 -14.02
N TYR A 84 -6.60 -32.41 -14.56
CA TYR A 84 -7.58 -33.38 -15.00
C TYR A 84 -7.84 -34.39 -13.87
N VAL A 85 -9.10 -34.52 -13.48
CA VAL A 85 -9.53 -35.33 -12.35
C VAL A 85 -10.55 -36.34 -12.84
N THR A 86 -10.23 -37.64 -12.77
CA THR A 86 -11.22 -38.70 -13.03
C THR A 86 -11.63 -39.36 -11.73
N ARG A 87 -12.92 -39.79 -11.69
CA ARG A 87 -13.47 -40.45 -10.53
C ARG A 87 -12.70 -41.74 -10.16
N ASP A 88 -12.36 -42.52 -11.19
CA ASP A 88 -11.83 -43.85 -10.99
C ASP A 88 -10.31 -43.80 -10.69
N ASP A 89 -9.61 -42.73 -11.07
CA ASP A 89 -8.20 -42.52 -10.73
C ASP A 89 -8.00 -42.02 -9.29
N ILE A 90 -8.78 -41.05 -8.82
CA ILE A 90 -8.66 -40.54 -7.44
C ILE A 90 -9.41 -41.41 -6.41
N CYS A 91 -10.24 -42.34 -6.88
CA CYS A 91 -10.97 -43.31 -6.07
C CYS A 91 -10.82 -44.69 -6.70
N PRO A 92 -9.67 -45.37 -6.56
CA PRO A 92 -9.43 -46.66 -7.17
C PRO A 92 -10.35 -47.77 -6.59
N ASP A 93 -10.73 -47.64 -5.33
CA ASP A 93 -11.60 -48.59 -4.63
C ASP A 93 -13.08 -48.44 -5.00
N GLU A 94 -13.95 -49.28 -4.44
CA GLU A 94 -15.40 -49.20 -4.63
C GLU A 94 -16.01 -47.91 -4.07
N ASN A 95 -15.43 -47.35 -3.01
CA ASN A 95 -15.86 -46.08 -2.43
C ASN A 95 -15.49 -44.89 -3.35
N LYS A 96 -16.50 -44.30 -3.97
CA LYS A 96 -16.35 -43.14 -4.86
C LYS A 96 -16.72 -41.82 -4.18
N GLU A 97 -16.71 -41.75 -2.85
CA GLU A 97 -17.18 -40.62 -2.06
C GLU A 97 -16.29 -39.38 -2.24
N LEU A 98 -14.95 -39.54 -2.32
CA LEU A 98 -14.02 -38.46 -2.56
C LEU A 98 -14.34 -37.69 -3.85
N TYR A 99 -14.73 -38.38 -4.92
CA TYR A 99 -15.11 -37.72 -6.16
C TYR A 99 -16.56 -37.23 -6.16
N ASN A 100 -17.53 -38.12 -5.83
CA ASN A 100 -18.95 -37.85 -6.01
C ASN A 100 -19.49 -36.83 -4.97
N THR A 101 -18.98 -36.86 -3.74
CA THR A 101 -19.42 -36.02 -2.65
C THR A 101 -18.42 -34.89 -2.41
N VAL A 102 -17.18 -35.22 -2.07
CA VAL A 102 -16.20 -34.18 -1.67
C VAL A 102 -15.87 -33.29 -2.86
N PHE A 103 -15.28 -33.81 -3.92
CA PHE A 103 -14.83 -33.00 -5.06
C PHE A 103 -15.97 -32.28 -5.78
N LYS A 104 -17.11 -32.98 -6.04
CA LYS A 104 -18.22 -32.38 -6.80
C LYS A 104 -19.07 -31.41 -6.01
N ARG A 105 -19.30 -31.67 -4.71
CA ARG A 105 -20.30 -30.95 -3.93
C ARG A 105 -19.73 -30.08 -2.82
N LEU A 106 -18.73 -30.61 -2.08
CA LEU A 106 -18.26 -29.98 -0.84
C LEU A 106 -17.07 -29.06 -1.04
N LEU A 107 -16.24 -29.30 -2.07
CA LEU A 107 -15.21 -28.35 -2.46
C LEU A 107 -15.82 -27.16 -3.21
N ASP A 108 -15.26 -25.99 -3.01
CA ASP A 108 -15.67 -24.75 -3.65
C ASP A 108 -14.49 -24.05 -4.33
N ILE A 109 -14.79 -23.20 -5.30
CA ILE A 109 -13.82 -22.26 -5.86
C ILE A 109 -13.26 -21.39 -4.72
N GLY A 110 -11.95 -21.33 -4.62
CA GLY A 110 -11.24 -20.68 -3.53
C GLY A 110 -10.61 -21.64 -2.52
N ASP A 111 -11.01 -22.93 -2.49
CA ASP A 111 -10.37 -23.94 -1.65
C ASP A 111 -8.93 -24.19 -2.08
N PHE A 112 -8.04 -24.47 -1.12
CA PHE A 112 -6.72 -24.97 -1.41
C PHE A 112 -6.74 -26.48 -1.46
N VAL A 113 -6.17 -27.03 -2.52
CA VAL A 113 -6.06 -28.47 -2.69
C VAL A 113 -4.65 -28.86 -3.10
N GLY A 114 -4.24 -30.05 -2.65
CA GLY A 114 -3.04 -30.73 -3.08
C GLY A 114 -3.38 -31.84 -4.08
N VAL A 115 -2.52 -32.02 -5.06
CA VAL A 115 -2.67 -33.02 -6.12
C VAL A 115 -1.35 -33.74 -6.32
N ARG A 116 -1.39 -35.10 -6.27
CA ARG A 116 -0.32 -35.95 -6.78
C ARG A 116 -0.77 -36.58 -8.08
N GLY A 117 0.12 -36.64 -9.05
CA GLY A 117 -0.18 -37.26 -10.35
C GLY A 117 0.95 -37.00 -11.34
N PHE A 118 0.65 -37.13 -12.64
CA PHE A 118 1.65 -36.96 -13.67
C PHE A 118 1.27 -35.90 -14.69
N VAL A 119 2.28 -35.28 -15.27
CA VAL A 119 2.11 -34.26 -16.31
C VAL A 119 1.81 -34.93 -17.65
N PHE A 120 0.86 -34.34 -18.39
CA PHE A 120 0.49 -34.80 -19.73
C PHE A 120 -0.03 -33.65 -20.58
N ARG A 121 -0.10 -33.88 -21.89
CA ARG A 121 -0.76 -32.97 -22.83
C ARG A 121 -2.16 -33.49 -23.16
N THR A 122 -3.16 -32.62 -23.00
CA THR A 122 -4.54 -32.95 -23.40
C THR A 122 -4.69 -33.04 -24.92
N GLN A 123 -5.79 -33.59 -25.39
CA GLN A 123 -6.11 -33.66 -26.83
C GLN A 123 -6.21 -32.28 -27.49
N THR A 124 -6.52 -31.23 -26.70
CA THR A 124 -6.59 -29.83 -27.15
C THR A 124 -5.24 -29.10 -27.07
N GLY A 125 -4.17 -29.81 -26.65
CA GLY A 125 -2.81 -29.25 -26.56
C GLY A 125 -2.43 -28.62 -25.22
N GLU A 126 -3.34 -28.53 -24.24
CA GLU A 126 -3.06 -27.92 -22.93
C GLU A 126 -2.22 -28.85 -22.05
N ILE A 127 -1.12 -28.31 -21.49
CA ILE A 127 -0.29 -29.04 -20.53
C ILE A 127 -1.02 -29.05 -19.18
N SER A 128 -1.23 -30.25 -18.65
CA SER A 128 -2.09 -30.49 -17.50
C SER A 128 -1.48 -31.56 -16.56
N VAL A 129 -1.95 -31.59 -15.33
CA VAL A 129 -1.63 -32.63 -14.38
C VAL A 129 -2.81 -33.60 -14.29
N HIS A 130 -2.58 -34.91 -14.54
CA HIS A 130 -3.56 -35.95 -14.34
C HIS A 130 -3.50 -36.42 -12.88
N ALA A 131 -4.53 -36.08 -12.12
CA ALA A 131 -4.59 -36.37 -10.70
C ALA A 131 -4.76 -37.86 -10.41
N LYS A 132 -3.92 -38.38 -9.53
CA LYS A 132 -4.04 -39.74 -8.91
C LYS A 132 -4.50 -39.63 -7.46
N GLU A 133 -4.10 -38.56 -6.78
CA GLU A 133 -4.54 -38.26 -5.42
C GLU A 133 -5.00 -36.81 -5.35
N LEU A 134 -6.01 -36.54 -4.52
CA LEU A 134 -6.55 -35.22 -4.25
C LEU A 134 -6.75 -35.04 -2.74
N THR A 135 -6.19 -33.99 -2.17
CA THR A 135 -6.27 -33.70 -0.75
C THR A 135 -6.77 -32.27 -0.53
N LEU A 136 -7.76 -32.09 0.35
CA LEU A 136 -8.16 -30.75 0.80
C LEU A 136 -7.12 -30.21 1.79
N LEU A 137 -6.60 -29.02 1.54
CA LEU A 137 -5.59 -28.36 2.39
C LEU A 137 -6.16 -27.17 3.16
N SER A 138 -7.17 -26.48 2.59
CA SER A 138 -7.86 -25.40 3.30
C SER A 138 -9.20 -25.09 2.65
N LYS A 139 -10.26 -25.12 3.43
CA LYS A 139 -11.62 -24.78 2.99
C LYS A 139 -11.85 -23.27 3.00
N SER A 140 -12.25 -22.71 1.88
CA SER A 140 -12.67 -21.32 1.75
C SER A 140 -14.16 -21.19 2.11
N ILE A 141 -14.47 -20.49 3.19
CA ILE A 141 -15.85 -20.25 3.62
C ILE A 141 -16.42 -18.92 3.10
N LYS A 142 -15.62 -18.11 2.41
CA LYS A 142 -16.05 -16.87 1.77
C LYS A 142 -15.81 -16.97 0.25
N PRO A 143 -16.82 -16.67 -0.58
CA PRO A 143 -16.66 -16.74 -2.03
C PRO A 143 -15.67 -15.68 -2.53
N LEU A 144 -14.84 -16.04 -3.50
CA LEU A 144 -14.02 -15.08 -4.21
C LEU A 144 -14.87 -14.30 -5.22
N PRO A 145 -14.66 -12.99 -5.39
CA PRO A 145 -15.26 -12.19 -6.45
C PRO A 145 -14.59 -12.53 -7.79
N ILE A 146 -15.08 -13.59 -8.45
CA ILE A 146 -14.57 -14.00 -9.75
C ILE A 146 -15.41 -13.36 -10.83
N VAL A 147 -14.73 -12.72 -11.78
CA VAL A 147 -15.37 -12.08 -12.93
C VAL A 147 -16.19 -13.09 -13.71
N LYS A 148 -17.47 -12.80 -13.92
CA LYS A 148 -18.38 -13.55 -14.76
C LYS A 148 -18.65 -12.78 -16.04
N TYR A 149 -18.71 -13.47 -17.14
CA TYR A 149 -19.07 -12.88 -18.43
C TYR A 149 -20.47 -13.35 -18.84
N LYS A 150 -21.32 -12.40 -19.19
CA LYS A 150 -22.63 -12.66 -19.78
C LYS A 150 -22.81 -11.69 -20.95
N ASP A 151 -23.09 -12.23 -22.13
CA ASP A 151 -23.29 -11.46 -23.37
C ASP A 151 -22.12 -10.50 -23.69
N GLY A 152 -20.87 -10.92 -23.37
CA GLY A 152 -19.66 -10.11 -23.56
C GLY A 152 -19.42 -9.04 -22.48
N VAL A 153 -20.32 -8.88 -21.52
CA VAL A 153 -20.19 -7.93 -20.41
C VAL A 153 -19.61 -8.67 -19.18
N ALA A 154 -18.59 -8.06 -18.58
CA ALA A 154 -17.99 -8.55 -17.34
C ALA A 154 -18.80 -8.07 -16.12
N TYR A 155 -19.15 -9.01 -15.25
CA TYR A 155 -19.84 -8.78 -13.98
C TYR A 155 -18.96 -9.23 -12.81
N ASP A 156 -19.23 -8.71 -11.63
CA ASP A 156 -18.54 -9.04 -10.38
C ASP A 156 -17.02 -8.75 -10.43
N LYS A 157 -16.58 -7.73 -11.19
CA LYS A 157 -15.20 -7.26 -11.16
C LYS A 157 -14.83 -6.74 -9.78
N PHE A 158 -13.63 -7.10 -9.33
CA PHE A 158 -13.04 -6.56 -8.11
C PHE A 158 -12.08 -5.41 -8.48
N ASP A 159 -12.65 -4.30 -8.99
CA ASP A 159 -11.91 -3.16 -9.55
C ASP A 159 -12.11 -1.85 -8.77
N ASP A 160 -13.02 -1.81 -7.79
CA ASP A 160 -13.16 -0.67 -6.91
C ASP A 160 -11.87 -0.45 -6.09
N PRO A 161 -11.19 0.71 -6.21
CA PRO A 161 -9.90 0.93 -5.57
C PRO A 161 -9.97 0.83 -4.03
N GLU A 162 -11.06 1.31 -3.41
CA GLU A 162 -11.19 1.26 -1.96
C GLU A 162 -11.31 -0.19 -1.47
N LEU A 163 -12.12 -1.02 -2.13
CA LEU A 163 -12.24 -2.44 -1.81
C LEU A 163 -10.93 -3.20 -2.05
N ARG A 164 -10.24 -2.92 -3.15
CA ARG A 164 -8.94 -3.52 -3.47
C ARG A 164 -7.90 -3.25 -2.39
N PHE A 165 -7.82 -2.01 -1.93
CA PHE A 165 -6.86 -1.63 -0.90
C PHE A 165 -7.22 -2.20 0.48
N ARG A 166 -8.50 -2.24 0.85
CA ARG A 166 -8.98 -2.84 2.10
C ARG A 166 -8.83 -4.36 2.12
N GLN A 167 -9.05 -5.01 0.99
CA GLN A 167 -9.00 -6.46 0.85
C GLN A 167 -7.86 -6.87 -0.11
N ARG A 168 -6.67 -6.36 0.13
CA ARG A 168 -5.49 -6.62 -0.70
C ARG A 168 -5.21 -8.12 -0.88
N TYR A 169 -5.52 -8.94 0.12
CA TYR A 169 -5.42 -10.40 0.03
C TYR A 169 -6.39 -11.01 -1.00
N VAL A 170 -7.51 -10.37 -1.28
CA VAL A 170 -8.42 -10.75 -2.37
C VAL A 170 -7.88 -10.23 -3.70
N ASP A 171 -7.50 -8.94 -3.75
CA ASP A 171 -6.91 -8.27 -4.91
C ASP A 171 -5.73 -9.07 -5.50
N LEU A 172 -4.82 -9.53 -4.63
CA LEU A 172 -3.68 -10.38 -5.01
C LEU A 172 -4.07 -11.74 -5.61
N VAL A 173 -5.27 -12.25 -5.32
CA VAL A 173 -5.77 -13.53 -5.84
C VAL A 173 -6.46 -13.36 -7.18
N VAL A 174 -7.30 -12.33 -7.32
CA VAL A 174 -8.24 -12.22 -8.45
C VAL A 174 -7.78 -11.28 -9.55
N ASN A 175 -6.91 -10.31 -9.24
CA ASN A 175 -6.39 -9.34 -10.21
C ASN A 175 -4.96 -9.70 -10.63
N GLU A 176 -4.77 -9.92 -11.92
CA GLU A 176 -3.45 -10.19 -12.48
C GLU A 176 -2.53 -8.95 -12.39
N GLY A 177 -1.22 -9.17 -12.29
CA GLY A 177 -0.21 -8.10 -12.25
C GLY A 177 0.00 -7.44 -10.86
N ILE A 178 -0.97 -7.51 -9.95
CA ILE A 178 -0.85 -6.85 -8.64
C ILE A 178 0.34 -7.40 -7.84
N LYS A 179 0.52 -8.72 -7.82
CA LYS A 179 1.65 -9.36 -7.15
C LYS A 179 2.99 -8.91 -7.73
N GLU A 180 3.07 -8.71 -9.04
CA GLU A 180 4.27 -8.28 -9.74
C GLU A 180 4.77 -6.91 -9.25
N THR A 181 3.87 -5.97 -8.98
CA THR A 181 4.21 -4.66 -8.38
C THR A 181 5.00 -4.83 -7.08
N PHE A 182 4.56 -5.73 -6.20
CA PHE A 182 5.23 -5.98 -4.92
C PHE A 182 6.54 -6.77 -5.06
N LEU A 183 6.63 -7.66 -6.05
CA LEU A 183 7.91 -8.33 -6.39
C LEU A 183 8.92 -7.31 -6.94
N LYS A 184 8.50 -6.37 -7.79
CA LYS A 184 9.32 -5.26 -8.25
C LYS A 184 9.74 -4.35 -7.10
N ARG A 185 8.84 -4.04 -6.16
CA ARG A 185 9.19 -3.32 -4.92
C ARG A 185 10.32 -4.00 -4.15
N ALA A 186 10.19 -5.31 -3.93
CA ALA A 186 11.24 -6.09 -3.27
C ALA A 186 12.57 -6.04 -4.05
N LYS A 187 12.49 -6.08 -5.40
CA LYS A 187 13.66 -5.98 -6.27
C LYS A 187 14.32 -4.61 -6.20
N VAL A 188 13.55 -3.51 -6.14
CA VAL A 188 14.07 -2.15 -5.92
C VAL A 188 14.92 -2.10 -4.66
N ILE A 189 14.37 -2.56 -3.53
CA ILE A 189 15.05 -2.52 -2.23
C ILE A 189 16.30 -3.42 -2.22
N SER A 190 16.21 -4.64 -2.74
CA SER A 190 17.35 -5.56 -2.77
C SER A 190 18.48 -5.07 -3.68
N THR A 191 18.15 -4.45 -4.82
CA THR A 191 19.15 -3.86 -5.71
C THR A 191 19.82 -2.64 -5.08
N MET A 192 19.07 -1.81 -4.37
CA MET A 192 19.60 -0.66 -3.63
C MET A 192 20.58 -1.11 -2.54
N ARG A 193 20.23 -2.12 -1.75
CA ARG A 193 21.13 -2.72 -0.74
C ARG A 193 22.40 -3.25 -1.38
N GLN A 194 22.28 -4.03 -2.43
CA GLN A 194 23.45 -4.55 -3.14
C GLN A 194 24.37 -3.43 -3.64
N PHE A 195 23.81 -2.35 -4.19
CA PHE A 195 24.58 -1.21 -4.67
C PHE A 195 25.35 -0.50 -3.54
N PHE A 196 24.75 -0.39 -2.34
CA PHE A 196 25.41 0.20 -1.17
C PHE A 196 26.46 -0.74 -0.56
N ASP A 197 26.18 -2.03 -0.50
CA ASP A 197 27.13 -3.05 -0.03
C ASP A 197 28.39 -3.10 -0.90
N GLU A 198 28.22 -3.02 -2.23
CA GLU A 198 29.33 -2.94 -3.19
C GLU A 198 30.14 -1.63 -3.05
N ALA A 199 29.50 -0.55 -2.57
CA ALA A 199 30.17 0.71 -2.24
C ALA A 199 30.86 0.69 -0.86
N GLY A 200 30.68 -0.37 -0.06
CA GLY A 200 31.27 -0.53 1.27
C GLY A 200 30.50 0.21 2.38
N TYR A 201 29.23 0.56 2.17
CA TYR A 201 28.41 1.27 3.16
C TYR A 201 27.67 0.29 4.07
N THR A 202 27.43 0.71 5.31
CA THR A 202 26.83 -0.13 6.35
C THR A 202 25.36 0.17 6.53
N GLU A 203 24.47 -0.85 6.42
CA GLU A 203 23.08 -0.72 6.83
C GLU A 203 23.01 -0.71 8.36
N VAL A 204 22.25 0.23 8.92
CA VAL A 204 22.06 0.39 10.35
C VAL A 204 20.59 0.55 10.70
N GLU A 205 20.26 0.36 11.98
CA GLU A 205 18.94 0.63 12.53
C GLU A 205 19.08 1.68 13.65
N THR A 206 18.26 2.73 13.58
CA THR A 206 18.19 3.80 14.56
C THR A 206 16.81 3.84 15.22
N PRO A 207 16.64 4.52 16.38
CA PRO A 207 15.39 4.49 17.11
C PRO A 207 14.20 5.01 16.30
N THR A 208 13.16 4.18 16.17
CA THR A 208 11.86 4.59 15.62
C THR A 208 11.07 5.41 16.64
N LEU A 209 11.21 5.09 17.93
CA LEU A 209 10.61 5.80 19.05
C LEU A 209 11.64 6.78 19.62
N GLN A 210 11.37 8.07 19.55
CA GLN A 210 12.33 9.13 19.86
C GLN A 210 11.79 10.05 20.95
N SER A 211 12.68 10.60 21.77
CA SER A 211 12.33 11.61 22.80
C SER A 211 12.15 13.01 22.21
N ILE A 212 12.70 13.28 21.03
CA ILE A 212 12.61 14.53 20.28
C ILE A 212 12.38 14.19 18.81
N ALA A 213 11.37 14.78 18.19
CA ALA A 213 11.18 14.69 16.75
C ALA A 213 12.11 15.70 16.07
N GLY A 214 12.91 15.26 15.10
CA GLY A 214 13.86 16.12 14.39
C GLY A 214 14.36 15.50 13.10
N GLY A 215 15.15 16.27 12.33
CA GLY A 215 15.71 15.85 11.04
C GLY A 215 14.81 16.14 9.83
N ALA A 216 13.62 16.73 10.05
CA ALA A 216 12.72 17.19 8.98
C ALA A 216 11.78 18.25 9.53
N THR A 217 11.15 19.03 8.64
CA THR A 217 10.01 19.88 8.95
C THR A 217 8.74 19.08 8.70
N ALA A 218 8.15 18.50 9.76
CA ALA A 218 6.95 17.67 9.66
C ALA A 218 6.30 17.50 11.03
N ARG A 219 5.00 17.28 11.05
CA ARG A 219 4.24 17.04 12.29
C ARG A 219 4.42 15.57 12.73
N PRO A 220 4.91 15.29 13.96
CA PRO A 220 5.09 13.92 14.45
C PRO A 220 3.79 13.30 14.97
N PHE A 221 3.75 11.95 15.01
CA PHE A 221 2.82 11.21 15.87
C PHE A 221 3.38 11.16 17.29
N VAL A 222 2.52 11.45 18.26
CA VAL A 222 2.85 11.47 19.69
C VAL A 222 2.34 10.20 20.36
N THR A 223 3.12 9.62 21.26
CA THR A 223 2.74 8.48 22.10
C THR A 223 3.25 8.64 23.52
N HIS A 224 2.83 7.77 24.43
CA HIS A 224 3.25 7.81 25.84
C HIS A 224 4.03 6.54 26.22
N PHE A 225 5.23 6.72 26.79
CA PHE A 225 6.03 5.62 27.32
C PHE A 225 5.70 5.41 28.80
N ASN A 226 4.87 4.42 29.09
CA ASN A 226 4.32 4.19 30.43
C ASN A 226 5.39 4.00 31.51
N ALA A 227 6.47 3.24 31.23
CA ALA A 227 7.49 2.92 32.21
C ALA A 227 8.28 4.15 32.70
N LEU A 228 8.46 5.15 31.84
CA LEU A 228 9.16 6.40 32.16
C LEU A 228 8.20 7.55 32.41
N ASN A 229 6.87 7.35 32.23
CA ASN A 229 5.86 8.40 32.28
C ASN A 229 6.25 9.62 31.42
N GLN A 230 6.67 9.36 30.19
CA GLN A 230 7.25 10.34 29.28
C GLN A 230 6.53 10.31 27.92
N GLU A 231 6.32 11.50 27.36
CA GLU A 231 5.90 11.65 25.96
C GLU A 231 7.04 11.27 25.02
N MET A 232 6.72 10.52 23.97
CA MET A 232 7.64 10.08 22.94
C MET A 232 7.03 10.33 21.57
N PHE A 233 7.87 10.37 20.56
CA PHE A 233 7.48 10.64 19.18
C PHE A 233 7.86 9.48 18.26
N LEU A 234 7.00 9.15 17.29
CA LEU A 234 7.42 8.34 16.16
C LEU A 234 8.29 9.19 15.24
N ARG A 235 9.41 8.67 14.79
CA ARG A 235 10.41 9.38 13.99
C ARG A 235 9.82 9.93 12.70
N ILE A 236 10.18 11.15 12.35
CA ILE A 236 9.83 11.81 11.08
C ILE A 236 10.95 11.69 10.04
N ALA A 237 12.19 11.44 10.47
CA ALA A 237 13.41 11.23 9.69
C ALA A 237 14.43 10.41 10.49
N THR A 238 15.44 9.86 9.83
CA THR A 238 16.58 9.15 10.46
C THR A 238 17.84 10.01 10.54
N GLU A 239 17.86 11.14 9.89
CA GLU A 239 18.98 12.05 9.64
C GLU A 239 19.89 12.29 10.85
N LEU A 240 19.32 12.80 11.97
CA LEU A 240 20.14 13.22 13.10
C LEU A 240 20.88 12.05 13.78
N TYR A 241 20.31 10.85 13.73
CA TYR A 241 20.97 9.65 14.26
C TYR A 241 22.06 9.16 13.32
N LEU A 242 21.83 9.16 12.01
CA LEU A 242 22.82 8.73 11.02
C LEU A 242 24.02 9.68 11.00
N LYS A 243 23.83 10.98 11.13
CA LYS A 243 24.93 11.97 11.29
C LYS A 243 25.76 11.70 12.55
N ARG A 244 25.16 11.29 13.68
CA ARG A 244 25.90 10.89 14.89
C ARG A 244 26.78 9.67 14.65
N LEU A 245 26.36 8.73 13.79
CA LEU A 245 27.19 7.59 13.40
C LEU A 245 28.37 8.01 12.51
N ILE A 246 28.19 9.02 11.67
CA ILE A 246 29.29 9.64 10.92
C ILE A 246 30.31 10.27 11.90
N VAL A 247 29.86 11.01 12.91
CA VAL A 247 30.75 11.51 13.99
C VAL A 247 31.45 10.34 14.69
N GLY A 248 30.77 9.19 14.84
CA GLY A 248 31.32 7.96 15.43
C GLY A 248 32.35 7.24 14.55
N GLY A 249 32.60 7.71 13.32
CA GLY A 249 33.66 7.20 12.43
C GLY A 249 33.22 6.19 11.38
N PHE A 250 31.93 6.01 11.11
CA PHE A 250 31.47 5.23 9.97
C PHE A 250 31.75 6.00 8.66
N GLU A 251 32.34 5.35 7.65
CA GLU A 251 32.65 5.96 6.37
C GLU A 251 31.38 6.27 5.56
N GLY A 252 30.42 5.35 5.56
CA GLY A 252 29.10 5.50 4.97
C GLY A 252 28.09 4.65 5.70
N VAL A 253 26.94 5.23 6.06
CA VAL A 253 25.84 4.55 6.74
C VAL A 253 24.52 4.84 6.05
N TYR A 254 23.66 3.82 5.96
CA TYR A 254 22.33 3.99 5.44
C TYR A 254 21.29 3.23 6.28
N GLU A 255 20.06 3.71 6.23
CA GLU A 255 18.91 3.03 6.81
C GLU A 255 17.75 3.04 5.82
N ILE A 256 17.11 1.89 5.62
CA ILE A 256 15.85 1.76 4.87
C ILE A 256 14.77 1.42 5.87
N GLY A 257 13.93 2.38 6.20
CA GLY A 257 12.97 2.22 7.28
C GLY A 257 11.68 3.01 7.14
N LYS A 258 10.77 2.77 8.08
CA LYS A 258 9.52 3.52 8.19
C LYS A 258 9.76 4.83 8.91
N ASN A 259 9.21 5.90 8.32
CA ASN A 259 9.05 7.20 8.94
C ASN A 259 7.56 7.56 8.99
N PHE A 260 7.21 8.46 9.89
CA PHE A 260 5.82 8.77 10.24
C PHE A 260 5.60 10.27 10.25
N ARG A 261 4.65 10.77 9.45
CA ARG A 261 4.26 12.18 9.43
C ARG A 261 2.76 12.29 9.62
N ASN A 262 2.32 12.98 10.66
CA ASN A 262 0.91 13.14 11.02
C ASN A 262 0.26 14.24 10.17
N GLU A 263 0.20 13.99 8.87
CA GLU A 263 -0.28 14.89 7.84
C GLU A 263 -1.42 14.26 7.04
N GLY A 264 -1.82 14.89 5.93
CA GLY A 264 -2.88 14.40 5.07
C GLY A 264 -2.54 13.10 4.34
N MET A 265 -3.58 12.43 3.82
CA MET A 265 -3.46 11.27 2.95
C MET A 265 -4.04 11.61 1.58
N ASP A 266 -3.25 11.39 0.54
CA ASP A 266 -3.66 11.58 -0.85
C ASP A 266 -3.06 10.48 -1.76
N ARG A 267 -3.01 10.72 -3.07
CA ARG A 267 -2.45 9.78 -4.05
C ARG A 267 -0.92 9.63 -3.96
N THR A 268 -0.24 10.55 -3.30
CA THR A 268 1.23 10.62 -3.23
C THR A 268 1.77 10.60 -1.80
N HIS A 269 0.88 10.74 -0.80
CA HIS A 269 1.23 10.78 0.61
C HIS A 269 0.48 9.73 1.42
N ASN A 270 1.22 9.06 2.31
CA ASN A 270 0.71 8.15 3.33
C ASN A 270 1.39 8.49 4.65
N PRO A 271 0.67 8.54 5.79
CA PRO A 271 1.24 8.98 7.06
C PRO A 271 2.38 8.08 7.57
N GLU A 272 2.44 6.84 7.11
CA GLU A 272 3.52 5.89 7.29
C GLU A 272 4.11 5.56 5.91
N PHE A 273 5.38 5.87 5.68
CA PHE A 273 6.06 5.66 4.42
C PHE A 273 7.46 5.09 4.61
N THR A 274 8.03 4.53 3.54
CA THR A 274 9.38 3.99 3.57
C THR A 274 10.35 5.01 2.95
N LEU A 275 11.37 5.37 3.73
CA LEU A 275 12.45 6.24 3.32
C LEU A 275 13.77 5.47 3.37
N MET A 276 14.65 5.73 2.43
CA MET A 276 16.08 5.39 2.52
C MET A 276 16.84 6.67 2.77
N GLU A 277 17.67 6.70 3.80
CA GLU A 277 18.64 7.77 4.03
C GLU A 277 20.07 7.20 4.04
N LEU A 278 20.99 7.90 3.36
CA LEU A 278 22.42 7.55 3.26
C LEU A 278 23.25 8.77 3.56
N TYR A 279 24.31 8.62 4.37
CA TYR A 279 25.30 9.64 4.69
C TYR A 279 26.70 9.09 4.43
N VAL A 280 27.55 9.87 3.73
CA VAL A 280 28.89 9.43 3.30
C VAL A 280 29.92 10.51 3.59
N GLN A 281 31.00 10.14 4.32
CA GLN A 281 32.12 11.03 4.64
C GLN A 281 32.90 11.46 3.38
N TYR A 282 33.50 12.65 3.46
CA TYR A 282 34.42 13.22 2.46
C TYR A 282 33.77 13.35 1.07
N LYS A 283 32.45 13.49 1.03
CA LYS A 283 31.65 13.72 -0.18
C LYS A 283 30.87 15.02 -0.06
N ASP A 284 30.48 15.57 -1.20
CA ASP A 284 29.64 16.75 -1.33
C ASP A 284 28.40 16.47 -2.21
N TYR A 285 27.50 17.44 -2.31
CA TYR A 285 26.26 17.30 -3.07
C TYR A 285 26.49 17.06 -4.57
N ASN A 286 27.61 17.53 -5.17
CA ASN A 286 27.94 17.23 -6.57
C ASN A 286 28.27 15.76 -6.79
N TRP A 287 29.06 15.17 -5.88
CA TRP A 287 29.32 13.74 -5.89
C TRP A 287 28.01 12.95 -5.69
N MET A 288 27.13 13.41 -4.77
CA MET A 288 25.88 12.76 -4.48
C MET A 288 24.92 12.78 -5.68
N MET A 289 24.88 13.85 -6.48
CA MET A 289 24.12 13.86 -7.75
C MET A 289 24.58 12.73 -8.67
N SER A 290 25.89 12.59 -8.90
CA SER A 290 26.44 11.54 -9.78
C SER A 290 26.27 10.12 -9.20
N PHE A 291 26.28 9.99 -7.88
CA PHE A 291 26.00 8.74 -7.20
C PHE A 291 24.53 8.33 -7.37
N THR A 292 23.61 9.28 -7.20
CA THR A 292 22.16 9.09 -7.37
C THR A 292 21.80 8.70 -8.81
N GLU A 293 22.40 9.33 -9.81
CA GLU A 293 22.24 8.97 -11.22
C GLU A 293 22.56 7.48 -11.45
N ARG A 294 23.72 7.00 -10.98
CA ARG A 294 24.14 5.60 -11.12
C ARG A 294 23.22 4.64 -10.36
N LEU A 295 22.83 4.99 -9.14
CA LEU A 295 21.93 4.18 -8.31
C LEU A 295 20.58 3.97 -9.02
N LEU A 296 19.94 5.06 -9.47
CA LEU A 296 18.63 4.99 -10.09
C LEU A 296 18.67 4.30 -11.47
N GLU A 297 19.70 4.51 -12.27
CA GLU A 297 19.91 3.77 -13.51
C GLU A 297 20.05 2.25 -13.24
N THR A 298 20.88 1.87 -12.25
CA THR A 298 21.07 0.46 -11.84
C THR A 298 19.75 -0.18 -11.40
N ILE A 299 18.98 0.50 -10.56
CA ILE A 299 17.68 0.01 -10.09
C ILE A 299 16.71 -0.15 -11.26
N CYS A 300 16.62 0.86 -12.13
CA CYS A 300 15.71 0.82 -13.27
C CYS A 300 16.02 -0.34 -14.22
N VAL A 301 17.29 -0.55 -14.54
CA VAL A 301 17.74 -1.69 -15.35
C VAL A 301 17.43 -3.03 -14.67
N ALA A 302 17.68 -3.14 -13.37
CA ALA A 302 17.41 -4.39 -12.63
C ALA A 302 15.92 -4.74 -12.58
N VAL A 303 15.02 -3.74 -12.54
CA VAL A 303 13.57 -3.93 -12.43
C VAL A 303 12.89 -4.05 -13.79
N ASN A 304 13.30 -3.23 -14.77
CA ASN A 304 12.62 -3.09 -16.06
C ASN A 304 13.44 -3.62 -17.26
N GLY A 305 14.69 -4.08 -17.05
CA GLY A 305 15.57 -4.57 -18.10
C GLY A 305 16.22 -3.48 -18.96
N LYS A 306 15.86 -2.20 -18.74
CA LYS A 306 16.38 -1.02 -19.43
C LYS A 306 16.31 0.20 -18.50
N PRO A 307 17.11 1.27 -18.77
CA PRO A 307 17.09 2.48 -17.93
C PRO A 307 15.89 3.39 -18.22
N GLU A 308 14.73 2.81 -18.40
CA GLU A 308 13.48 3.53 -18.70
C GLU A 308 12.32 2.92 -17.95
N SER A 309 11.42 3.76 -17.49
CA SER A 309 10.10 3.35 -16.99
C SER A 309 9.00 4.07 -17.75
N VAL A 310 7.77 3.55 -17.65
CA VAL A 310 6.59 4.18 -18.27
C VAL A 310 5.57 4.45 -17.17
N VAL A 311 5.20 5.72 -17.01
CA VAL A 311 4.19 6.16 -16.05
C VAL A 311 3.13 6.94 -16.81
N ASP A 312 1.89 6.52 -16.72
CA ASP A 312 0.74 7.15 -17.41
C ASP A 312 0.99 7.41 -18.93
N GLY A 313 1.62 6.45 -19.59
CA GLY A 313 1.97 6.51 -21.00
C GLY A 313 3.20 7.35 -21.34
N GLN A 314 3.80 8.03 -20.37
CA GLN A 314 5.02 8.81 -20.57
C GLN A 314 6.27 7.99 -20.26
N VAL A 315 7.26 8.03 -21.14
CA VAL A 315 8.57 7.39 -20.94
C VAL A 315 9.44 8.31 -20.09
N ILE A 316 9.93 7.78 -18.98
CA ILE A 316 10.88 8.45 -18.08
C ILE A 316 12.22 7.74 -18.23
N SER A 317 13.25 8.48 -18.62
CA SER A 317 14.62 7.96 -18.78
C SER A 317 15.45 8.21 -17.53
N PHE A 318 15.95 7.13 -16.96
CA PHE A 318 16.89 7.17 -15.83
C PHE A 318 18.36 7.08 -16.29
N LYS A 319 18.62 7.28 -17.57
CA LYS A 319 19.99 7.31 -18.11
C LYS A 319 20.67 8.63 -17.77
N ALA A 320 21.85 8.54 -17.14
CA ALA A 320 22.66 9.71 -16.84
C ALA A 320 23.21 10.40 -18.10
N PRO A 321 23.55 11.72 -18.05
CA PRO A 321 23.38 12.64 -16.93
C PRO A 321 21.97 13.27 -16.88
N TYR A 322 21.50 13.64 -15.66
CA TYR A 322 20.26 14.40 -15.49
C TYR A 322 20.50 15.92 -15.60
N ARG A 323 19.46 16.65 -15.95
CA ARG A 323 19.49 18.12 -15.94
C ARG A 323 19.75 18.64 -14.52
N ARG A 324 20.57 19.70 -14.41
CA ARG A 324 20.82 20.44 -13.15
C ARG A 324 20.37 21.86 -13.35
N LEU A 325 19.53 22.38 -12.46
CA LEU A 325 18.90 23.70 -12.59
C LEU A 325 18.74 24.35 -11.21
N PRO A 326 19.38 25.50 -10.96
CA PRO A 326 19.15 26.26 -9.72
C PRO A 326 17.67 26.62 -9.54
N ILE A 327 17.17 26.57 -8.28
CA ILE A 327 15.74 26.81 -7.99
C ILE A 327 15.29 28.19 -8.45
N LEU A 328 16.09 29.23 -8.23
CA LEU A 328 15.76 30.60 -8.63
C LEU A 328 15.71 30.75 -10.17
N ASP A 329 16.60 30.04 -10.89
CA ASP A 329 16.58 30.00 -12.35
C ASP A 329 15.34 29.23 -12.85
N ALA A 330 14.94 28.15 -12.18
CA ALA A 330 13.72 27.40 -12.51
C ALA A 330 12.47 28.31 -12.36
N ILE A 331 12.37 29.07 -11.29
CA ILE A 331 11.29 30.03 -11.06
C ILE A 331 11.30 31.10 -12.15
N LYS A 332 12.46 31.67 -12.44
CA LYS A 332 12.63 32.69 -13.48
C LYS A 332 12.25 32.19 -14.88
N GLU A 333 12.66 30.96 -15.24
CA GLU A 333 12.28 30.33 -16.52
C GLU A 333 10.74 30.19 -16.66
N LYS A 334 10.02 29.92 -15.58
CA LYS A 334 8.60 29.60 -15.59
C LYS A 334 7.69 30.80 -15.36
N THR A 335 8.06 31.69 -14.46
CA THR A 335 7.23 32.82 -14.06
C THR A 335 7.66 34.15 -14.69
N GLY A 336 8.90 34.22 -15.17
CA GLY A 336 9.53 35.46 -15.64
C GLY A 336 10.07 36.38 -14.52
N TYR A 337 9.82 36.03 -13.24
CA TYR A 337 10.30 36.79 -12.09
C TYR A 337 11.69 36.31 -11.64
N ASP A 338 12.61 37.25 -11.54
CA ASP A 338 13.93 37.06 -10.94
C ASP A 338 13.86 37.33 -9.45
N LEU A 339 14.08 36.30 -8.63
CA LEU A 339 13.98 36.38 -7.17
C LEU A 339 15.37 36.52 -6.51
N ASP A 340 16.47 36.50 -7.28
CA ASP A 340 17.82 36.60 -6.75
C ASP A 340 18.02 37.98 -6.08
N GLY A 341 18.53 37.99 -4.84
CA GLY A 341 18.77 39.16 -4.04
C GLY A 341 17.52 39.90 -3.52
N LYS A 342 16.30 39.39 -3.80
CA LYS A 342 15.05 40.04 -3.32
C LYS A 342 14.82 39.85 -1.82
N THR A 343 14.21 40.87 -1.20
CA THR A 343 13.73 40.80 0.18
C THR A 343 12.45 39.96 0.30
N GLU A 344 12.06 39.61 1.52
CA GLU A 344 10.79 38.92 1.79
C GLU A 344 9.59 39.70 1.27
N GLU A 345 9.56 41.03 1.50
CA GLU A 345 8.47 41.91 1.07
C GLU A 345 8.34 41.94 -0.45
N GLU A 346 9.46 41.98 -1.18
CA GLU A 346 9.47 41.96 -2.64
C GLU A 346 8.96 40.61 -3.19
N ILE A 347 9.35 39.50 -2.55
CA ILE A 347 8.87 38.15 -2.95
C ILE A 347 7.39 38.02 -2.62
N ARG A 348 6.94 38.52 -1.47
CA ARG A 348 5.52 38.56 -1.09
C ARG A 348 4.69 39.36 -2.10
N GLN A 349 5.24 40.42 -2.66
CA GLN A 349 4.59 41.18 -3.73
C GLN A 349 4.48 40.34 -5.02
N VAL A 350 5.54 39.58 -5.40
CA VAL A 350 5.53 38.65 -6.54
C VAL A 350 4.46 37.59 -6.34
N CYS A 351 4.34 37.00 -5.14
CA CYS A 351 3.30 36.00 -4.84
C CYS A 351 1.88 36.57 -5.08
N LYS A 352 1.64 37.84 -4.65
CA LYS A 352 0.36 38.52 -4.90
C LYS A 352 0.09 38.76 -6.38
N GLU A 353 1.09 39.12 -7.16
CA GLU A 353 0.98 39.31 -8.61
C GLU A 353 0.70 37.98 -9.33
N LEU A 354 1.28 36.89 -8.84
CA LEU A 354 1.03 35.55 -9.29
C LEU A 354 -0.30 34.92 -8.75
N LYS A 355 -1.02 35.67 -7.87
CA LYS A 355 -2.29 35.25 -7.24
C LYS A 355 -2.18 34.01 -6.38
N LEU A 356 -1.04 33.81 -5.72
CA LEU A 356 -0.86 32.75 -4.75
C LEU A 356 -1.58 33.11 -3.44
N ASP A 357 -2.14 32.09 -2.80
CA ASP A 357 -2.74 32.20 -1.47
C ASP A 357 -1.62 32.13 -0.41
N ILE A 358 -1.27 33.26 0.14
CA ILE A 358 -0.18 33.41 1.10
C ILE A 358 -0.68 34.05 2.37
N ASP A 359 -0.19 33.62 3.53
CA ASP A 359 -0.48 34.25 4.82
C ASP A 359 0.69 35.10 5.35
N GLU A 360 0.43 35.84 6.43
CA GLU A 360 1.42 36.76 7.02
C GLU A 360 2.54 36.03 7.78
N THR A 361 2.36 34.75 8.11
CA THR A 361 3.33 33.92 8.86
C THR A 361 4.42 33.35 7.97
N MET A 362 4.19 33.29 6.66
CA MET A 362 5.13 32.74 5.68
C MET A 362 6.36 33.62 5.55
N GLY A 363 7.53 33.10 5.93
CA GLY A 363 8.82 33.74 5.71
C GLY A 363 9.32 33.59 4.26
N LYS A 364 10.44 34.24 3.94
CA LYS A 364 11.05 34.28 2.60
C LYS A 364 11.19 32.88 1.97
N GLY A 365 11.70 31.90 2.72
CA GLY A 365 11.87 30.54 2.23
C GLY A 365 10.54 29.90 1.80
N LYS A 366 9.50 30.00 2.64
CA LYS A 366 8.17 29.45 2.36
C LYS A 366 7.51 30.11 1.14
N LEU A 367 7.68 31.43 0.97
CA LEU A 367 7.17 32.13 -0.21
C LEU A 367 7.82 31.65 -1.51
N ILE A 368 9.13 31.38 -1.50
CA ILE A 368 9.83 30.81 -2.66
C ILE A 368 9.33 29.39 -2.95
N ASP A 369 9.12 28.59 -1.90
CA ASP A 369 8.60 27.23 -2.00
C ASP A 369 7.19 27.20 -2.63
N GLU A 370 6.29 28.09 -2.20
CA GLU A 370 4.95 28.24 -2.78
C GLU A 370 5.00 28.58 -4.28
N ILE A 371 5.88 29.51 -4.68
CA ILE A 371 6.05 29.83 -6.11
C ILE A 371 6.57 28.63 -6.89
N PHE A 372 7.56 27.92 -6.34
CA PHE A 372 8.16 26.75 -7.00
C PHE A 372 7.14 25.61 -7.11
N GLY A 373 6.42 25.29 -6.03
CA GLY A 373 5.41 24.24 -5.99
C GLY A 373 4.31 24.44 -7.04
N GLU A 374 3.75 25.64 -7.10
CA GLU A 374 2.63 25.93 -8.00
C GLU A 374 3.05 26.02 -9.49
N PHE A 375 4.18 26.64 -9.79
CA PHE A 375 4.55 26.94 -11.19
C PHE A 375 5.60 26.03 -11.80
N CYS A 376 6.42 25.36 -10.99
CA CYS A 376 7.60 24.63 -11.48
C CYS A 376 7.52 23.13 -11.26
N GLU A 377 7.18 22.67 -10.06
CA GLU A 377 7.30 21.26 -9.65
C GLU A 377 6.65 20.29 -10.63
N GLY A 378 5.37 20.51 -10.96
CA GLY A 378 4.59 19.63 -11.85
C GLY A 378 5.10 19.53 -13.29
N GLN A 379 6.07 20.35 -13.69
CA GLN A 379 6.57 20.39 -15.06
C GLN A 379 7.83 19.54 -15.29
N PHE A 380 8.48 19.06 -14.23
CA PHE A 380 9.70 18.24 -14.32
C PHE A 380 9.34 16.76 -14.51
N ILE A 381 9.04 16.36 -15.75
CA ILE A 381 8.72 14.95 -16.07
C ILE A 381 9.97 14.09 -16.06
N GLN A 382 11.03 14.53 -16.76
CA GLN A 382 12.31 13.84 -16.78
C GLN A 382 13.11 14.16 -15.51
N PRO A 383 13.94 13.23 -15.00
CA PRO A 383 14.79 13.45 -13.84
C PRO A 383 15.58 14.75 -13.95
N THR A 384 15.35 15.66 -13.01
CA THR A 384 15.99 16.99 -12.98
C THR A 384 16.39 17.32 -11.54
N PHE A 385 17.66 17.58 -11.33
CA PHE A 385 18.15 18.13 -10.06
C PHE A 385 17.86 19.61 -9.99
N ILE A 386 17.02 20.00 -9.02
CA ILE A 386 16.83 21.39 -8.65
C ILE A 386 17.84 21.70 -7.57
N THR A 387 18.70 22.69 -7.78
CA THR A 387 19.89 22.95 -6.93
C THR A 387 19.88 24.32 -6.29
N ASP A 388 20.80 24.54 -5.35
CA ASP A 388 21.15 25.84 -4.81
C ASP A 388 19.98 26.55 -4.11
N TYR A 389 19.36 25.86 -3.16
CA TYR A 389 18.24 26.38 -2.37
C TYR A 389 18.66 27.51 -1.43
N PRO A 390 17.80 28.50 -1.17
CA PRO A 390 18.05 29.52 -0.16
C PRO A 390 18.30 28.92 1.23
N VAL A 391 19.12 29.63 2.01
CA VAL A 391 19.50 29.18 3.36
C VAL A 391 18.30 29.06 4.30
N GLU A 392 17.30 29.89 4.14
CA GLU A 392 16.07 29.92 4.94
C GLU A 392 15.23 28.64 4.77
N MET A 393 15.40 27.93 3.65
CA MET A 393 14.72 26.66 3.36
C MET A 393 15.51 25.42 3.80
N SER A 394 16.71 25.59 4.35
CA SER A 394 17.67 24.48 4.46
C SER A 394 18.45 24.51 5.78
N PRO A 395 17.77 24.27 6.94
CA PRO A 395 18.37 24.46 8.26
C PRO A 395 19.51 23.50 8.61
N LEU A 396 19.64 22.36 7.91
CA LEU A 396 20.65 21.32 8.16
C LEU A 396 21.74 21.26 7.08
N THR A 397 21.70 22.20 6.12
CA THR A 397 22.54 22.20 4.93
C THR A 397 23.70 23.19 5.02
N LYS A 398 24.85 22.81 4.52
CA LYS A 398 26.04 23.70 4.41
C LYS A 398 25.77 24.87 3.48
N MET A 399 26.27 26.07 3.87
CA MET A 399 26.29 27.24 2.99
C MET A 399 27.01 26.93 1.68
N HIS A 400 26.50 27.47 0.58
CA HIS A 400 27.12 27.30 -0.72
C HIS A 400 28.50 27.97 -0.75
N ARG A 401 29.54 27.23 -1.21
CA ARG A 401 30.95 27.65 -1.18
C ARG A 401 31.27 28.91 -1.99
N SER A 402 30.41 29.31 -2.93
CA SER A 402 30.66 30.44 -3.84
C SER A 402 29.46 31.33 -4.11
N LYS A 403 28.29 31.02 -3.57
CA LYS A 403 27.04 31.80 -3.75
C LYS A 403 26.47 32.16 -2.40
N PRO A 404 26.73 33.42 -1.88
CA PRO A 404 26.17 33.82 -0.59
C PRO A 404 24.65 33.76 -0.56
N GLY A 405 24.09 33.37 0.59
CA GLY A 405 22.64 33.22 0.80
C GLY A 405 22.01 31.95 0.25
N LEU A 406 22.79 31.13 -0.47
CA LEU A 406 22.35 29.82 -0.96
C LEU A 406 23.06 28.69 -0.21
N THR A 407 22.57 27.47 -0.41
CA THR A 407 23.09 26.24 0.20
C THR A 407 23.47 25.20 -0.85
N GLU A 408 24.35 24.28 -0.50
CA GLU A 408 24.72 23.11 -1.33
C GLU A 408 23.67 22.01 -1.17
N ARG A 409 22.46 22.23 -1.70
CA ARG A 409 21.33 21.33 -1.66
C ARG A 409 20.79 21.04 -3.06
N PHE A 410 20.28 19.85 -3.26
CA PHE A 410 19.41 19.57 -4.40
C PHE A 410 18.19 18.74 -4.00
N GLU A 411 17.12 18.91 -4.74
CA GLU A 411 16.02 17.96 -4.83
C GLU A 411 15.97 17.35 -6.22
N LEU A 412 15.71 16.05 -6.29
CA LEU A 412 15.53 15.36 -7.56
C LEU A 412 14.04 15.29 -7.90
N MET A 413 13.63 16.06 -8.89
CA MET A 413 12.28 16.06 -9.43
C MET A 413 12.15 15.02 -10.53
N VAL A 414 11.13 14.16 -10.44
CA VAL A 414 10.78 13.15 -11.46
C VAL A 414 9.27 13.03 -11.54
N ASN A 415 8.74 13.08 -12.74
CA ASN A 415 7.29 12.99 -12.99
C ASN A 415 6.46 13.99 -12.17
N GLY A 416 6.96 15.21 -12.05
CA GLY A 416 6.30 16.30 -11.35
C GLY A 416 6.27 16.17 -9.83
N LYS A 417 7.17 15.37 -9.23
CA LYS A 417 7.26 15.16 -7.79
C LYS A 417 8.71 15.02 -7.34
N GLU A 418 8.98 15.47 -6.11
CA GLU A 418 10.21 15.20 -5.41
C GLU A 418 10.38 13.70 -5.17
N LEU A 419 11.50 13.13 -5.65
CA LEU A 419 11.91 11.75 -5.41
C LEU A 419 12.97 11.65 -4.33
N ALA A 420 13.91 12.60 -4.31
CA ALA A 420 15.04 12.62 -3.38
C ALA A 420 15.42 14.04 -3.00
N ASN A 421 15.96 14.18 -1.77
CA ASN A 421 16.52 15.42 -1.23
C ASN A 421 17.91 15.12 -0.67
N ALA A 422 18.88 15.95 -1.02
CA ALA A 422 20.27 15.73 -0.63
C ALA A 422 21.06 17.04 -0.55
N TYR A 423 22.10 17.00 0.27
CA TYR A 423 22.96 18.18 0.45
C TYR A 423 24.36 17.83 0.97
N SER A 424 25.25 18.82 0.91
CA SER A 424 26.45 18.85 1.75
C SER A 424 26.03 19.21 3.17
N GLU A 425 26.40 18.37 4.14
CA GLU A 425 25.92 18.48 5.52
C GLU A 425 26.52 19.69 6.25
N LEU A 426 25.69 20.41 6.98
CA LEU A 426 26.18 21.42 7.91
C LEU A 426 26.89 20.73 9.08
N ASN A 427 28.19 20.97 9.20
CA ASN A 427 29.05 20.36 10.19
C ASN A 427 29.72 21.38 11.15
N ASP A 428 29.33 22.65 11.07
CA ASP A 428 29.70 23.69 12.02
C ASP A 428 28.67 23.70 13.15
N PRO A 429 29.03 23.34 14.41
CA PRO A 429 28.10 23.29 15.51
C PRO A 429 27.54 24.66 15.92
N ILE A 430 28.27 25.75 15.64
CA ILE A 430 27.83 27.12 16.00
C ILE A 430 26.78 27.58 14.98
N ASP A 431 27.07 27.48 13.69
CA ASP A 431 26.10 27.77 12.63
C ASP A 431 24.84 26.90 12.77
N GLN A 432 24.99 25.61 13.12
CA GLN A 432 23.86 24.72 13.34
C GLN A 432 22.97 25.14 14.51
N GLU A 433 23.57 25.59 15.61
CA GLU A 433 22.81 26.12 16.76
C GLU A 433 22.05 27.40 16.38
N GLU A 434 22.70 28.30 15.65
CA GLU A 434 22.04 29.53 15.15
C GLU A 434 20.85 29.20 14.25
N ARG A 435 20.98 28.22 13.33
CA ARG A 435 19.88 27.75 12.47
C ARG A 435 18.71 27.17 13.26
N PHE A 436 18.98 26.38 14.28
CA PHE A 436 17.92 25.84 15.15
C PHE A 436 17.22 26.95 15.95
N VAL A 437 17.95 27.97 16.41
CA VAL A 437 17.34 29.14 17.08
C VAL A 437 16.41 29.90 16.14
N GLU A 438 16.79 30.07 14.86
CA GLU A 438 15.91 30.68 13.86
C GLU A 438 14.65 29.82 13.60
N GLN A 439 14.77 28.51 13.53
CA GLN A 439 13.62 27.59 13.40
C GLN A 439 12.65 27.72 14.59
N MET A 440 13.18 27.86 15.82
CA MET A 440 12.33 28.07 17.00
C MET A 440 11.54 29.39 16.95
N LYS A 441 12.11 30.45 16.37
CA LYS A 441 11.37 31.70 16.16
C LYS A 441 10.19 31.52 15.20
N LEU A 442 10.26 30.58 14.26
CA LEU A 442 9.13 30.24 13.38
C LEU A 442 8.07 29.43 14.15
N ALA A 443 8.49 28.50 15.01
CA ALA A 443 7.59 27.77 15.91
C ALA A 443 6.82 28.73 16.84
N ASP A 444 7.49 29.71 17.42
CA ASP A 444 6.87 30.74 18.27
C ASP A 444 5.82 31.60 17.53
N LYS A 445 5.93 31.70 16.21
CA LYS A 445 4.94 32.35 15.32
C LYS A 445 3.79 31.46 14.91
N GLY A 446 3.80 30.19 15.32
CA GLY A 446 2.73 29.22 15.04
C GLY A 446 3.03 28.22 13.91
N ASP A 447 4.27 28.08 13.50
CA ASP A 447 4.69 27.03 12.57
C ASP A 447 4.87 25.70 13.34
N ASP A 448 3.86 24.84 13.26
CA ASP A 448 3.83 23.53 13.93
C ASP A 448 4.81 22.50 13.33
N GLU A 449 5.43 22.81 12.20
CA GLU A 449 6.39 21.94 11.50
C GLU A 449 7.85 22.34 11.78
N ALA A 450 8.08 23.48 12.46
CA ALA A 450 9.42 23.96 12.75
C ALA A 450 10.21 22.99 13.65
N MET A 451 11.51 22.86 13.37
CA MET A 451 12.39 21.93 14.09
C MET A 451 12.63 22.35 15.54
N ILE A 452 12.62 21.37 16.44
CA ILE A 452 12.99 21.54 17.85
C ILE A 452 14.50 21.33 18.01
N ILE A 453 15.13 22.09 18.92
CA ILE A 453 16.57 21.96 19.20
C ILE A 453 16.90 20.60 19.81
N ASP A 454 17.65 19.78 19.10
CA ASP A 454 18.26 18.55 19.63
C ASP A 454 19.66 18.88 20.18
N LYS A 455 19.72 19.08 21.49
CA LYS A 455 20.97 19.41 22.20
C LYS A 455 22.02 18.28 22.16
N ASP A 456 21.58 17.04 22.04
CA ASP A 456 22.48 15.89 21.94
C ASP A 456 23.11 15.82 20.55
N PHE A 457 22.34 16.14 19.51
CA PHE A 457 22.88 16.27 18.16
C PHE A 457 23.91 17.43 18.08
N LEU A 458 23.60 18.61 18.62
CA LEU A 458 24.56 19.72 18.68
C LEU A 458 25.84 19.33 19.43
N ARG A 459 25.71 18.64 20.57
CA ARG A 459 26.85 18.13 21.32
C ARG A 459 27.67 17.16 20.47
N SER A 460 27.03 16.29 19.67
CA SER A 460 27.75 15.37 18.81
C SER A 460 28.60 16.08 17.75
N LEU A 461 28.06 17.16 17.15
CA LEU A 461 28.82 17.97 16.18
C LEU A 461 30.04 18.66 16.81
N GLN A 462 29.98 18.99 18.10
CA GLN A 462 31.13 19.59 18.83
C GLN A 462 32.33 18.61 18.94
N TYR A 463 32.12 17.29 18.79
CA TYR A 463 33.21 16.33 18.70
C TYR A 463 33.82 16.26 17.29
N GLY A 464 33.22 16.95 16.33
CA GLY A 464 33.69 17.04 14.94
C GLY A 464 33.00 16.02 14.02
N MET A 465 32.29 16.55 13.01
CA MET A 465 31.79 15.78 11.89
C MET A 465 32.61 16.13 10.64
N PRO A 466 33.20 15.16 9.93
CA PRO A 466 33.93 15.44 8.70
C PRO A 466 33.00 16.00 7.62
N PRO A 467 33.54 16.60 6.54
CA PRO A 467 32.74 16.91 5.36
C PRO A 467 31.94 15.68 4.93
N THR A 468 30.63 15.81 4.81
CA THR A 468 29.70 14.70 4.59
C THR A 468 28.63 15.12 3.61
N SER A 469 28.15 14.22 2.78
CA SER A 469 26.93 14.40 2.00
C SER A 469 25.91 13.36 2.36
N GLY A 470 24.65 13.81 2.56
CA GLY A 470 23.51 12.95 2.83
C GLY A 470 22.45 13.03 1.75
N ILE A 471 21.65 11.98 1.64
CA ILE A 471 20.51 11.89 0.72
C ILE A 471 19.37 11.10 1.38
N GLY A 472 18.16 11.59 1.23
CA GLY A 472 16.92 10.85 1.48
C GLY A 472 16.22 10.51 0.16
N ILE A 473 15.81 9.24 -0.04
CA ILE A 473 15.05 8.80 -1.21
C ILE A 473 13.74 8.17 -0.75
N GLY A 474 12.60 8.69 -1.22
CA GLY A 474 11.29 8.13 -0.98
C GLY A 474 11.09 6.81 -1.72
N ILE A 475 11.18 5.67 -1.01
CA ILE A 475 11.09 4.34 -1.61
C ILE A 475 9.73 4.10 -2.25
N ASP A 476 8.65 4.55 -1.62
CA ASP A 476 7.31 4.36 -2.16
C ASP A 476 7.15 5.10 -3.51
N ARG A 477 7.61 6.36 -3.60
CA ARG A 477 7.62 7.14 -4.85
C ARG A 477 8.53 6.51 -5.91
N LEU A 478 9.72 6.02 -5.52
CA LEU A 478 10.61 5.31 -6.43
C LEU A 478 9.94 4.05 -7.00
N VAL A 479 9.25 3.28 -6.18
CA VAL A 479 8.53 2.09 -6.63
C VAL A 479 7.36 2.46 -7.55
N MET A 480 6.62 3.55 -7.28
CA MET A 480 5.59 4.05 -8.20
C MET A 480 6.17 4.30 -9.59
N LEU A 481 7.31 5.01 -9.66
CA LEU A 481 8.01 5.27 -10.92
C LEU A 481 8.45 3.99 -11.63
N MET A 482 9.07 3.05 -10.91
CA MET A 482 9.58 1.79 -11.48
C MET A 482 8.48 0.84 -11.94
N THR A 483 7.26 0.96 -11.39
CA THR A 483 6.13 0.07 -11.68
C THR A 483 5.02 0.74 -12.51
N GLY A 484 5.17 2.02 -12.86
CA GLY A 484 4.19 2.78 -13.62
C GLY A 484 2.91 3.10 -12.85
N GLN A 485 2.95 3.05 -11.51
CA GLN A 485 1.79 3.36 -10.67
C GLN A 485 1.67 4.85 -10.41
N THR A 486 0.44 5.35 -10.38
CA THR A 486 0.12 6.78 -10.18
C THR A 486 -0.43 7.10 -8.79
N ALA A 487 -0.59 6.08 -7.94
CA ALA A 487 -1.06 6.24 -6.57
C ALA A 487 -0.21 5.40 -5.59
N ILE A 488 0.15 6.00 -4.46
CA ILE A 488 0.99 5.37 -3.43
C ILE A 488 0.33 4.10 -2.85
N GLN A 489 -1.00 4.06 -2.79
CA GLN A 489 -1.77 2.91 -2.33
C GLN A 489 -1.56 1.66 -3.20
N GLU A 490 -1.22 1.82 -4.48
CA GLU A 490 -0.94 0.70 -5.39
C GLU A 490 0.39 0.01 -5.07
N VAL A 491 1.32 0.71 -4.44
CA VAL A 491 2.65 0.18 -4.08
C VAL A 491 2.79 -0.14 -2.59
N LEU A 492 1.75 0.06 -1.80
CA LEU A 492 1.64 -0.35 -0.40
C LEU A 492 0.75 -1.57 -0.28
N LEU A 493 1.20 -2.60 0.46
CA LEU A 493 0.38 -3.80 0.68
C LEU A 493 -0.90 -3.47 1.45
N PHE A 494 -0.76 -2.71 2.53
CA PHE A 494 -1.86 -2.29 3.39
C PHE A 494 -1.74 -0.79 3.67
N PRO A 495 -2.21 0.08 2.76
CA PRO A 495 -2.19 1.52 2.97
C PRO A 495 -3.15 1.93 4.09
N GLN A 496 -2.88 3.07 4.72
CA GLN A 496 -3.83 3.66 5.64
C GLN A 496 -5.10 4.06 4.88
N MET A 497 -6.26 3.75 5.45
CA MET A 497 -7.55 3.98 4.84
C MET A 497 -8.46 4.77 5.80
N ARG A 498 -9.30 5.62 5.24
CA ARG A 498 -10.36 6.25 6.03
C ARG A 498 -11.29 5.16 6.59
N PRO A 499 -11.91 5.35 7.75
CA PRO A 499 -12.92 4.42 8.24
C PRO A 499 -13.99 4.13 7.18
N GLU A 500 -14.45 2.88 7.12
CA GLU A 500 -15.57 2.54 6.23
C GLU A 500 -16.78 3.39 6.61
N LYS A 501 -17.48 3.90 5.61
CA LYS A 501 -18.75 4.58 5.84
C LYS A 501 -19.73 3.54 6.36
N SER A 502 -20.09 3.61 7.64
CA SER A 502 -21.17 2.78 8.17
C SER A 502 -22.49 3.21 7.50
N ILE A 503 -23.25 2.23 7.02
CA ILE A 503 -24.63 2.50 6.62
C ILE A 503 -25.36 2.94 7.89
N PRO A 504 -25.94 4.14 7.93
CA PRO A 504 -26.70 4.58 9.09
C PRO A 504 -27.78 3.56 9.43
N LYS A 505 -27.91 3.23 10.71
CA LYS A 505 -28.94 2.30 11.20
C LYS A 505 -29.60 2.90 12.41
N SER A 506 -30.93 2.79 12.48
CA SER A 506 -31.65 3.05 13.71
C SER A 506 -31.28 2.01 14.76
N THR A 507 -31.15 2.44 15.99
CA THR A 507 -30.78 1.58 17.12
C THR A 507 -31.91 0.56 17.42
N THR A 508 -31.54 -0.55 18.07
CA THR A 508 -32.54 -1.52 18.52
C THR A 508 -33.59 -0.88 19.43
N ALA A 509 -33.18 0.07 20.27
CA ALA A 509 -34.11 0.78 21.17
C ALA A 509 -35.14 1.63 20.39
N GLU A 510 -34.72 2.31 19.34
CA GLU A 510 -35.62 3.09 18.47
C GLU A 510 -36.62 2.18 17.75
N TRP A 511 -36.18 1.04 17.20
CA TRP A 511 -37.09 0.06 16.61
C TRP A 511 -38.09 -0.52 17.63
N GLN A 512 -37.63 -0.82 18.85
CA GLN A 512 -38.49 -1.30 19.93
C GLN A 512 -39.53 -0.25 20.38
N ALA A 513 -39.20 1.04 20.32
CA ALA A 513 -40.14 2.10 20.60
C ALA A 513 -41.33 2.11 19.62
N LEU A 514 -41.16 1.68 18.38
CA LEU A 514 -42.23 1.43 17.42
C LEU A 514 -43.04 0.16 17.73
N GLY A 515 -42.51 -0.73 18.58
CA GLY A 515 -43.07 -2.03 18.90
C GLY A 515 -42.50 -3.20 18.12
N VAL A 516 -41.40 -3.00 17.36
CA VAL A 516 -40.71 -4.08 16.66
C VAL A 516 -39.94 -4.91 17.70
N PRO A 517 -40.10 -6.24 17.76
CA PRO A 517 -39.33 -7.09 18.67
C PRO A 517 -37.83 -7.03 18.34
N ALA A 518 -36.98 -7.11 19.37
CA ALA A 518 -35.52 -6.94 19.22
C ALA A 518 -34.91 -7.90 18.21
N GLU A 519 -35.35 -9.15 18.18
CA GLU A 519 -34.91 -10.19 17.25
C GLU A 519 -35.24 -9.88 15.79
N TRP A 520 -36.25 -9.07 15.50
CA TRP A 520 -36.66 -8.67 14.17
C TRP A 520 -35.82 -7.49 13.62
N VAL A 521 -35.17 -6.71 14.45
CA VAL A 521 -34.39 -5.54 14.00
C VAL A 521 -33.31 -5.94 12.99
N SER A 522 -32.58 -7.02 13.23
CA SER A 522 -31.57 -7.54 12.31
C SER A 522 -32.20 -8.09 11.02
N VAL A 523 -33.46 -8.57 11.07
CA VAL A 523 -34.21 -9.04 9.90
C VAL A 523 -34.64 -7.87 9.03
N PHE A 524 -35.10 -6.76 9.62
CA PHE A 524 -35.40 -5.50 8.92
C PHE A 524 -34.13 -4.97 8.19
N ASN A 525 -33.03 -4.87 8.91
CA ASN A 525 -31.77 -4.44 8.31
C ASN A 525 -31.35 -5.32 7.11
N LYS A 526 -31.53 -6.64 7.23
CA LYS A 526 -31.22 -7.59 6.14
C LYS A 526 -32.20 -7.49 4.96
N ALA A 527 -33.43 -7.08 5.22
CA ALA A 527 -34.42 -6.79 4.19
C ALA A 527 -34.21 -5.44 3.48
N GLY A 528 -33.21 -4.66 3.94
CA GLY A 528 -32.85 -3.35 3.36
C GLY A 528 -33.44 -2.15 4.09
N TYR A 529 -34.17 -2.36 5.19
CA TYR A 529 -34.77 -1.31 6.02
C TYR A 529 -33.86 -1.03 7.21
N ASN A 530 -32.91 -0.09 7.05
CA ASN A 530 -31.89 0.23 8.05
C ASN A 530 -32.32 1.34 9.02
N LEU A 531 -33.11 2.26 8.55
CA LEU A 531 -33.63 3.41 9.32
C LEU A 531 -35.16 3.28 9.50
N ILE A 532 -35.66 3.86 10.57
CA ILE A 532 -37.11 3.98 10.77
C ILE A 532 -37.77 4.75 9.63
N SER A 533 -37.06 5.75 9.06
CA SER A 533 -37.55 6.48 7.90
C SER A 533 -37.76 5.60 6.66
N ASP A 534 -37.05 4.48 6.53
CA ASP A 534 -37.14 3.61 5.36
C ASP A 534 -38.49 2.89 5.25
N ILE A 535 -39.26 2.81 6.36
CA ILE A 535 -40.57 2.14 6.36
C ILE A 535 -41.75 3.11 6.25
N LYS A 536 -41.54 4.43 6.39
CA LYS A 536 -42.62 5.44 6.43
C LYS A 536 -43.54 5.40 5.22
N GLU A 537 -43.00 5.20 4.02
CA GLU A 537 -43.77 5.21 2.77
C GLU A 537 -44.05 3.80 2.20
N VAL A 538 -43.68 2.74 2.94
CA VAL A 538 -43.84 1.36 2.47
C VAL A 538 -45.23 0.82 2.82
N LYS A 539 -45.87 0.12 1.86
CA LYS A 539 -47.12 -0.57 2.15
C LYS A 539 -46.89 -1.74 3.10
N ALA A 540 -47.74 -1.90 4.11
CA ALA A 540 -47.61 -2.93 5.15
C ALA A 540 -47.46 -4.36 4.59
N GLN A 541 -48.23 -4.71 3.54
CA GLN A 541 -48.13 -6.03 2.89
C GLN A 541 -46.74 -6.23 2.23
N LYS A 542 -46.18 -5.18 1.60
CA LYS A 542 -44.83 -5.26 1.01
C LYS A 542 -43.79 -5.43 2.09
N LEU A 543 -43.82 -4.61 3.13
CA LEU A 543 -42.88 -4.67 4.24
C LEU A 543 -42.93 -6.06 4.92
N GLN A 544 -44.13 -6.58 5.18
CA GLN A 544 -44.33 -7.95 5.71
C GLN A 544 -43.67 -8.98 4.78
N MET A 545 -43.98 -8.92 3.49
CA MET A 545 -43.46 -9.87 2.51
C MET A 545 -41.92 -9.85 2.50
N ASP A 546 -41.32 -8.67 2.42
CA ASP A 546 -39.85 -8.52 2.35
C ASP A 546 -39.19 -9.04 3.63
N VAL A 547 -39.67 -8.65 4.80
CA VAL A 547 -39.11 -9.02 6.10
C VAL A 547 -39.35 -10.51 6.42
N CYS A 548 -40.56 -11.02 6.19
CA CYS A 548 -40.88 -12.44 6.44
C CYS A 548 -40.17 -13.37 5.43
N ASN A 549 -39.88 -12.91 4.20
CA ASN A 549 -39.04 -13.67 3.25
C ASN A 549 -37.64 -13.86 3.77
N VAL A 550 -37.03 -12.87 4.44
CA VAL A 550 -35.73 -13.03 5.10
C VAL A 550 -35.78 -14.10 6.19
N ASN A 551 -36.80 -14.07 7.08
CA ASN A 551 -37.01 -15.09 8.12
C ASN A 551 -37.09 -16.50 7.53
N LYS A 552 -37.90 -16.69 6.47
CA LYS A 552 -38.03 -17.96 5.75
C LYS A 552 -36.75 -18.38 5.07
N LYS A 553 -36.11 -17.48 4.35
CA LYS A 553 -34.87 -17.70 3.58
C LYS A 553 -33.70 -18.15 4.46
N TYR A 554 -33.55 -17.48 5.62
CA TYR A 554 -32.46 -17.75 6.56
C TYR A 554 -32.84 -18.79 7.63
N LYS A 555 -34.08 -19.35 7.56
CA LYS A 555 -34.59 -20.39 8.49
C LYS A 555 -34.45 -19.98 9.97
N LEU A 556 -34.76 -18.71 10.30
CA LEU A 556 -34.55 -18.19 11.65
C LEU A 556 -35.55 -18.76 12.68
N GLY A 557 -36.68 -19.29 12.23
CA GLY A 557 -37.68 -19.92 13.08
C GLY A 557 -38.54 -18.92 13.87
N TYR A 558 -38.49 -17.62 13.54
CA TYR A 558 -39.33 -16.63 14.20
C TYR A 558 -40.79 -16.75 13.75
N GLU A 559 -41.73 -16.51 14.66
CA GLU A 559 -43.15 -16.43 14.33
C GLU A 559 -43.39 -15.15 13.50
N ASN A 560 -43.93 -15.30 12.29
CA ASN A 560 -44.14 -14.16 11.39
C ASN A 560 -45.27 -13.24 11.93
N PRO A 561 -44.99 -11.94 12.13
CA PRO A 561 -46.02 -10.97 12.52
C PRO A 561 -47.10 -10.84 11.44
N LYS A 562 -48.32 -10.55 11.86
CA LYS A 562 -49.46 -10.29 10.95
C LYS A 562 -49.30 -8.91 10.29
N VAL A 563 -49.95 -8.70 9.14
CA VAL A 563 -49.89 -7.42 8.39
C VAL A 563 -50.26 -6.23 9.27
N ASP A 564 -51.22 -6.40 10.18
CA ASP A 564 -51.67 -5.32 11.09
C ASP A 564 -50.55 -4.83 12.02
N ALA A 565 -49.62 -5.71 12.42
CA ALA A 565 -48.46 -5.31 13.21
C ALA A 565 -47.52 -4.42 12.39
N PHE A 566 -47.26 -4.76 11.12
CA PHE A 566 -46.45 -3.93 10.22
C PHE A 566 -47.11 -2.58 9.96
N GLN A 567 -48.45 -2.53 9.81
CA GLN A 567 -49.17 -1.27 9.67
C GLN A 567 -48.98 -0.40 10.92
N ALA A 568 -49.14 -0.99 12.12
CA ALA A 568 -48.98 -0.26 13.38
C ALA A 568 -47.55 0.31 13.55
N TRP A 569 -46.50 -0.41 13.10
CA TRP A 569 -45.13 0.08 13.13
C TRP A 569 -44.89 1.24 12.15
N ILE A 570 -45.51 1.16 10.95
CA ILE A 570 -45.47 2.24 9.96
C ILE A 570 -46.18 3.49 10.48
N ASP A 571 -47.38 3.32 11.07
CA ASP A 571 -48.17 4.43 11.61
C ASP A 571 -47.37 5.17 12.70
N LYS A 572 -46.78 4.44 13.65
CA LYS A 572 -45.89 5.03 14.67
C LYS A 572 -44.64 5.68 14.10
N ALA A 573 -44.05 5.10 13.05
CA ALA A 573 -42.90 5.72 12.39
C ALA A 573 -43.29 7.05 11.72
N ASN A 574 -44.54 7.23 11.31
CA ASN A 574 -45.02 8.47 10.71
C ASN A 574 -45.49 9.51 11.77
N GLU A 575 -45.77 9.10 13.00
CA GLU A 575 -46.10 9.99 14.11
C GLU A 575 -44.88 10.67 14.73
N GLY A 576 -43.68 10.07 14.62
CA GLY A 576 -42.38 10.58 15.10
C GLY A 576 -41.51 11.08 13.95
#